data_7fa0be9c116b9789b7e32b975615d369
#
_entry.id   7fa0be9c116b9789b7e32b975615d369
#
_cell.length_a   1.000
_cell.length_b   1.000
_cell.length_c   1.000
_cell.angle_alpha   90.00
_cell.angle_beta   90.00
_cell.angle_gamma   90.00
#
_symmetry.space_group_name_H-M   'P 1'
#
loop_
_entity.id
_entity.type
_entity.pdbx_description
1 polymer ?
#
loop_
_entity_poly.entity_id
_entity_poly.type
_entity_poly.pdbx_seq_one_letter_code
_entity_poly.pdbx_strand_id
1 'polypeptide(L)'
;RYPGYFKRKVHFNSVLNCYSNAESVHQFIYGEFNKVPGIETITYTGVKKGKMEHFRKIYRPYVESTDLLRARERNSAQIRNAGYFFYYHIGNSYRHYIELLLKERKGYPRIPTGTCLPFWKKLFVTPSGDLLACERIGFQHVLGRIEEAVKVDCVEIADKYNRYYEAISKQCEHCYQADFCPHCLFQFDFKGGLPVCEV
;
A
#
# COMPACT_ATOMS: atom_id res chain seq x y z
N ARG A 1 7.61 -26.14 14.23
CA ARG A 1 8.06 -27.27 13.38
C ARG A 1 9.12 -26.83 12.34
N TYR A 2 9.15 -25.54 11.95
CA TYR A 2 10.11 -24.99 10.99
C TYR A 2 10.64 -23.62 11.45
N PRO A 3 11.47 -23.55 12.50
CA PRO A 3 11.90 -22.26 13.08
C PRO A 3 12.70 -21.39 12.10
N GLY A 4 13.51 -21.99 11.24
CA GLY A 4 14.25 -21.26 10.22
C GLY A 4 13.37 -20.63 9.14
N TYR A 5 12.28 -21.30 8.77
CA TYR A 5 11.28 -20.75 7.84
C TYR A 5 10.53 -19.59 8.50
N PHE A 6 10.03 -19.79 9.71
CA PHE A 6 9.33 -18.75 10.46
C PHE A 6 10.18 -17.48 10.60
N LYS A 7 11.43 -17.66 11.01
CA LYS A 7 12.36 -16.52 11.18
C LYS A 7 12.54 -15.69 9.89
N ARG A 8 12.63 -16.33 8.75
CA ARG A 8 12.98 -15.68 7.47
C ARG A 8 11.80 -15.30 6.59
N LYS A 9 10.71 -16.06 6.67
CA LYS A 9 9.62 -16.01 5.68
C LYS A 9 8.27 -15.58 6.24
N VAL A 10 8.09 -15.60 7.57
CA VAL A 10 6.85 -15.14 8.19
C VAL A 10 6.99 -13.68 8.60
N HIS A 11 6.07 -12.86 8.15
CA HIS A 11 5.95 -11.46 8.49
C HIS A 11 4.53 -11.19 8.98
N PHE A 12 4.41 -10.29 9.95
CA PHE A 12 3.11 -9.83 10.44
C PHE A 12 2.80 -8.49 9.82
N ASN A 13 1.57 -8.32 9.37
CA ASN A 13 1.06 -7.05 8.92
C ASN A 13 -0.22 -6.73 9.69
N SER A 14 -0.25 -5.60 10.35
CA SER A 14 -1.34 -5.18 11.22
C SER A 14 -2.05 -3.99 10.59
N VAL A 15 -3.36 -4.13 10.40
CA VAL A 15 -4.21 -3.04 9.96
C VAL A 15 -4.83 -2.38 11.18
N LEU A 16 -4.46 -1.13 11.42
CA LEU A 16 -4.92 -0.39 12.59
C LEU A 16 -6.16 0.44 12.30
N ASN A 17 -7.01 0.56 13.31
CA ASN A 17 -8.21 1.40 13.32
C ASN A 17 -8.29 2.17 14.64
N CYS A 18 -9.37 2.93 14.86
CA CYS A 18 -9.54 3.72 16.08
C CYS A 18 -9.60 2.91 17.39
N TYR A 19 -9.81 1.61 17.31
CA TYR A 19 -9.84 0.70 18.46
C TYR A 19 -8.50 0.01 18.68
N SER A 20 -7.54 0.18 17.78
CA SER A 20 -6.24 -0.47 17.83
C SER A 20 -5.19 0.51 18.36
N ASN A 21 -4.38 0.05 19.30
CA ASN A 21 -3.21 0.78 19.75
C ASN A 21 -1.97 0.19 19.09
N ALA A 22 -1.26 1.00 18.32
CA ALA A 22 -0.08 0.59 17.58
C ALA A 22 1.02 0.01 18.47
N GLU A 23 1.25 0.63 19.63
CA GLU A 23 2.24 0.19 20.60
C GLU A 23 1.88 -1.16 21.20
N SER A 24 0.63 -1.36 21.61
CA SER A 24 0.16 -2.65 22.14
C SER A 24 0.28 -3.78 21.12
N VAL A 25 -0.05 -3.51 19.84
CA VAL A 25 0.11 -4.47 18.76
C VAL A 25 1.58 -4.81 18.53
N HIS A 26 2.45 -3.80 18.56
CA HIS A 26 3.89 -4.03 18.45
C HIS A 26 4.43 -4.85 19.63
N GLN A 27 4.10 -4.48 20.86
CA GLN A 27 4.54 -5.19 22.07
C GLN A 27 4.11 -6.64 22.05
N PHE A 28 2.85 -6.92 21.68
CA PHE A 28 2.33 -8.28 21.54
C PHE A 28 3.10 -9.07 20.50
N ILE A 29 3.21 -8.58 19.27
CA ILE A 29 3.85 -9.31 18.17
C ILE A 29 5.36 -9.49 18.45
N TYR A 30 5.99 -8.47 19.01
CA TYR A 30 7.40 -8.56 19.33
C TYR A 30 7.65 -9.52 20.51
N GLY A 31 6.85 -9.45 21.55
CA GLY A 31 6.96 -10.33 22.72
C GLY A 31 6.74 -11.80 22.38
N GLU A 32 5.68 -12.11 21.62
CA GLU A 32 5.33 -13.48 21.29
C GLU A 32 6.19 -14.08 20.16
N PHE A 33 6.57 -13.30 19.20
CA PHE A 33 7.16 -13.82 17.95
C PHE A 33 8.56 -13.29 17.65
N ASN A 34 9.07 -12.34 18.44
CA ASN A 34 10.33 -11.62 18.17
C ASN A 34 10.37 -11.07 16.73
N LYS A 35 9.24 -10.47 16.30
CA LYS A 35 9.05 -9.88 14.98
C LYS A 35 8.53 -8.47 15.10
N VAL A 36 9.02 -7.59 14.25
CA VAL A 36 8.45 -6.24 14.11
C VAL A 36 7.29 -6.32 13.12
N PRO A 37 6.06 -5.94 13.51
CA PRO A 37 4.94 -5.93 12.59
C PRO A 37 5.06 -4.78 11.59
N GLY A 38 4.70 -5.03 10.33
CA GLY A 38 4.32 -3.96 9.43
C GLY A 38 3.00 -3.33 9.90
N ILE A 39 2.83 -2.04 9.70
CA ILE A 39 1.57 -1.37 9.97
C ILE A 39 1.04 -0.77 8.68
N GLU A 40 -0.20 -1.09 8.42
CA GLU A 40 -0.94 -0.62 7.26
C GLU A 40 -2.14 0.19 7.72
N THR A 41 -2.46 1.20 6.95
CA THR A 41 -3.67 1.99 7.15
C THR A 41 -4.88 1.29 6.54
N ILE A 42 -6.05 1.51 7.13
CA ILE A 42 -7.32 1.07 6.54
C ILE A 42 -7.51 1.81 5.21
N THR A 43 -7.88 1.07 4.16
CA THR A 43 -8.29 1.65 2.88
C THR A 43 -9.82 1.82 2.86
N TYR A 44 -10.28 2.83 2.16
CA TYR A 44 -11.71 3.06 1.90
C TYR A 44 -12.23 2.34 0.65
N THR A 45 -11.37 1.56 -0.02
CA THR A 45 -11.75 0.76 -1.18
C THR A 45 -12.84 -0.25 -0.78
N GLY A 46 -13.93 -0.26 -1.52
CA GLY A 46 -15.06 -1.15 -1.25
C GLY A 46 -16.01 -0.69 -0.13
N VAL A 47 -15.76 0.44 0.51
CA VAL A 47 -16.72 1.02 1.46
C VAL A 47 -18.00 1.44 0.73
N LYS A 48 -19.15 0.92 1.18
CA LYS A 48 -20.45 1.30 0.61
C LYS A 48 -20.69 2.81 0.74
N LYS A 49 -21.21 3.43 -0.32
CA LYS A 49 -21.38 4.88 -0.43
C LYS A 49 -22.06 5.51 0.80
N GLY A 50 -23.12 4.88 1.33
CA GLY A 50 -23.83 5.34 2.53
C GLY A 50 -23.10 5.06 3.87
N LYS A 51 -21.95 4.37 3.85
CA LYS A 51 -21.14 4.08 5.04
C LYS A 51 -19.85 4.93 5.11
N MET A 52 -19.58 5.74 4.10
CA MET A 52 -18.33 6.50 4.00
C MET A 52 -18.13 7.48 5.15
N GLU A 53 -19.17 8.16 5.58
CA GLU A 53 -19.09 9.10 6.70
C GLU A 53 -18.78 8.39 8.02
N HIS A 54 -19.43 7.25 8.27
CA HIS A 54 -19.14 6.42 9.42
C HIS A 54 -17.70 5.90 9.40
N PHE A 55 -17.22 5.47 8.23
CA PHE A 55 -15.84 5.04 8.04
C PHE A 55 -14.86 6.18 8.36
N ARG A 56 -15.10 7.40 7.89
CA ARG A 56 -14.25 8.56 8.18
C ARG A 56 -14.18 8.88 9.66
N LYS A 57 -15.28 8.73 10.41
CA LYS A 57 -15.30 8.90 11.87
C LYS A 57 -14.44 7.88 12.59
N ILE A 58 -14.34 6.65 12.09
CA ILE A 58 -13.48 5.60 12.65
C ILE A 58 -12.01 5.82 12.28
N TYR A 59 -11.73 6.30 11.08
CA TYR A 59 -10.38 6.48 10.56
C TYR A 59 -9.69 7.75 11.09
N ARG A 60 -10.41 8.86 11.13
CA ARG A 60 -9.87 10.16 11.52
C ARG A 60 -9.25 10.21 12.91
N PRO A 61 -9.86 9.69 13.96
CA PRO A 61 -9.26 9.67 15.30
C PRO A 61 -7.92 8.91 15.37
N TYR A 62 -7.77 7.86 14.55
CA TYR A 62 -6.51 7.12 14.47
C TYR A 62 -5.39 7.98 13.87
N VAL A 63 -5.65 8.68 12.76
CA VAL A 63 -4.67 9.57 12.11
C VAL A 63 -4.27 10.70 13.06
N GLU A 64 -5.25 11.34 13.71
CA GLU A 64 -5.01 12.42 14.67
C GLU A 64 -4.20 11.94 15.87
N SER A 65 -4.48 10.76 16.43
CA SER A 65 -3.71 10.19 17.53
C SER A 65 -2.27 9.88 17.14
N THR A 66 -2.06 9.39 15.92
CA THR A 66 -0.73 9.09 15.39
C THR A 66 0.08 10.37 15.15
N ASP A 67 -0.55 11.42 14.64
CA ASP A 67 0.09 12.71 14.42
C ASP A 67 0.42 13.43 15.75
N LEU A 68 -0.43 13.31 16.74
CA LEU A 68 -0.17 13.82 18.11
C LEU A 68 1.00 13.07 18.77
N LEU A 69 1.10 11.77 18.57
CA LEU A 69 2.23 10.99 19.06
C LEU A 69 3.53 11.41 18.34
N ARG A 70 3.50 11.58 17.03
CA ARG A 70 4.63 12.12 16.24
C ARG A 70 5.05 13.51 16.72
N ALA A 71 4.10 14.38 17.08
CA ALA A 71 4.39 15.72 17.58
C ALA A 71 4.97 15.71 19.01
N ARG A 72 4.54 14.79 19.88
CA ARG A 72 5.06 14.62 21.23
C ARG A 72 6.48 14.04 21.26
N GLU A 73 6.83 13.19 20.34
CA GLU A 73 8.09 12.45 20.30
C GLU A 73 9.28 13.24 19.73
N ARG A 74 9.14 14.53 19.46
CA ARG A 74 10.27 15.38 19.07
C ARG A 74 11.39 15.48 20.15
N ASN A 75 11.17 14.95 21.34
CA ASN A 75 12.20 14.85 22.38
C ASN A 75 12.92 13.50 22.32
N SER A 76 14.19 13.54 21.95
CA SER A 76 15.08 12.41 21.66
C SER A 76 15.22 11.33 22.75
N ALA A 77 14.90 11.63 24.01
CA ALA A 77 14.95 10.65 25.11
C ALA A 77 13.71 9.75 25.13
N GLN A 78 12.55 10.25 24.74
CA GLN A 78 11.31 9.47 24.66
C GLN A 78 11.27 8.60 23.41
N ILE A 79 11.94 9.01 22.34
CA ILE A 79 12.06 8.20 21.10
C ILE A 79 12.74 6.85 21.38
N ARG A 80 13.70 6.80 22.31
CA ARG A 80 14.36 5.54 22.69
C ARG A 80 13.44 4.58 23.47
N ASN A 81 12.43 5.10 24.15
CA ASN A 81 11.50 4.32 24.97
C ASN A 81 10.12 4.12 24.29
N ALA A 82 9.73 5.01 23.38
CA ALA A 82 8.50 4.88 22.61
C ALA A 82 8.58 3.79 21.55
N GLY A 83 9.57 3.01 21.69
CA GLY A 83 9.72 1.77 20.99
C GLY A 83 10.26 1.95 19.58
N TYR A 84 11.09 1.05 19.28
CA TYR A 84 11.62 0.64 17.98
C TYR A 84 10.59 0.75 16.84
N PHE A 85 9.30 0.67 17.14
CA PHE A 85 8.18 0.81 16.24
C PHE A 85 8.11 2.20 15.57
N PHE A 86 8.11 3.28 16.35
CA PHE A 86 8.08 4.64 15.79
C PHE A 86 9.37 4.98 15.07
N TYR A 87 10.51 4.56 15.63
CA TYR A 87 11.79 4.72 14.97
C TYR A 87 11.82 3.99 13.63
N TYR A 88 11.28 2.79 13.56
CA TYR A 88 11.25 1.99 12.32
C TYR A 88 10.32 2.61 11.27
N HIS A 89 9.12 3.08 11.66
CA HIS A 89 8.16 3.66 10.71
C HIS A 89 8.57 5.07 10.27
N ILE A 90 8.99 5.91 11.19
CA ILE A 90 9.50 7.25 10.85
C ILE A 90 10.84 7.12 10.12
N GLY A 91 11.73 6.29 10.63
CA GLY A 91 13.05 6.07 10.04
C GLY A 91 12.96 5.45 8.64
N ASN A 92 12.01 4.55 8.36
CA ASN A 92 11.82 4.00 7.03
C ASN A 92 11.35 5.04 6.01
N SER A 93 10.52 5.99 6.40
CA SER A 93 10.12 7.08 5.51
C SER A 93 11.33 7.94 5.11
N TYR A 94 12.19 8.29 6.07
CA TYR A 94 13.42 9.02 5.80
C TYR A 94 14.45 8.19 5.03
N ARG A 95 14.61 6.91 5.37
CA ARG A 95 15.50 6.00 4.64
C ARG A 95 15.07 5.87 3.19
N HIS A 96 13.78 5.67 2.94
CA HIS A 96 13.25 5.59 1.60
C HIS A 96 13.53 6.87 0.80
N TYR A 97 13.33 8.04 1.41
CA TYR A 97 13.65 9.32 0.80
C TYR A 97 15.15 9.46 0.48
N ILE A 98 16.03 9.11 1.43
CA ILE A 98 17.49 9.13 1.21
C ILE A 98 17.91 8.13 0.14
N GLU A 99 17.35 6.91 0.15
CA GLU A 99 17.61 5.89 -0.87
C GLU A 99 17.18 6.37 -2.26
N LEU A 100 16.11 7.14 -2.36
CA LEU A 100 15.67 7.76 -3.60
C LEU A 100 16.65 8.83 -4.10
N LEU A 101 17.18 9.66 -3.20
CA LEU A 101 18.16 10.70 -3.52
C LEU A 101 19.52 10.13 -3.94
N LEU A 102 19.93 9.00 -3.33
CA LEU A 102 21.22 8.36 -3.57
C LEU A 102 21.19 7.32 -4.70
N LYS A 103 20.01 6.93 -5.18
CA LYS A 103 19.90 5.99 -6.30
C LYS A 103 20.38 6.64 -7.60
N GLU A 104 21.47 6.11 -8.15
CA GLU A 104 21.82 6.40 -9.54
C GLU A 104 20.64 6.04 -10.45
N ARG A 105 20.27 6.96 -11.32
CA ARG A 105 19.26 6.75 -12.35
C ARG A 105 19.74 5.68 -13.30
N LYS A 106 19.36 4.43 -13.05
CA LYS A 106 19.54 3.37 -14.04
C LYS A 106 18.51 3.60 -15.14
N GLY A 107 19.00 3.81 -16.37
CA GLY A 107 18.20 4.11 -17.56
C GLY A 107 17.35 2.94 -18.08
N TYR A 108 16.65 2.23 -17.19
CA TYR A 108 15.66 1.24 -17.59
C TYR A 108 14.31 1.94 -17.88
N PRO A 109 13.58 1.49 -18.91
CA PRO A 109 12.22 1.95 -19.14
C PRO A 109 11.41 1.66 -17.86
N ARG A 110 11.00 2.72 -17.17
CA ARG A 110 10.22 2.59 -15.93
C ARG A 110 8.74 2.62 -16.27
N ILE A 111 8.02 1.74 -15.61
CA ILE A 111 6.59 1.88 -15.51
C ILE A 111 6.37 3.15 -14.68
N PRO A 112 5.74 4.20 -15.23
CA PRO A 112 5.45 5.40 -14.48
C PRO A 112 4.44 5.04 -13.39
N THR A 113 4.69 5.39 -12.17
CA THR A 113 3.88 5.09 -10.98
C THR A 113 4.38 3.88 -10.15
N GLY A 114 3.95 3.84 -8.87
CA GLY A 114 4.19 2.72 -7.96
C GLY A 114 3.25 1.52 -8.14
N THR A 115 2.57 1.43 -9.29
CA THR A 115 1.58 0.37 -9.55
C THR A 115 2.23 -1.00 -9.67
N CYS A 116 1.68 -1.97 -8.97
CA CYS A 116 2.11 -3.36 -9.09
C CYS A 116 1.63 -3.97 -10.40
N LEU A 117 2.52 -4.69 -11.10
CA LEU A 117 2.12 -5.51 -12.24
C LEU A 117 1.21 -6.66 -11.79
N PRO A 118 0.17 -7.00 -12.58
CA PRO A 118 -0.68 -8.14 -12.30
C PRO A 118 0.15 -9.42 -12.17
N PHE A 119 -0.26 -10.30 -11.27
CA PHE A 119 0.36 -11.62 -11.02
C PHE A 119 1.82 -11.61 -10.55
N TRP A 120 2.49 -10.45 -10.49
CA TRP A 120 3.90 -10.38 -10.13
C TRP A 120 4.16 -10.62 -8.64
N LYS A 121 3.40 -9.96 -7.76
CA LYS A 121 3.60 -10.06 -6.29
C LYS A 121 2.49 -10.82 -5.60
N LYS A 122 1.26 -10.60 -6.01
CA LYS A 122 0.07 -11.19 -5.39
C LYS A 122 -1.09 -11.22 -6.37
N LEU A 123 -2.06 -12.03 -6.03
CA LEU A 123 -3.37 -12.08 -6.64
C LEU A 123 -4.38 -12.07 -5.47
N PHE A 124 -5.34 -11.19 -5.54
CA PHE A 124 -6.41 -11.11 -4.55
C PHE A 124 -7.68 -11.72 -5.14
N VAL A 125 -8.29 -12.62 -4.38
CA VAL A 125 -9.54 -13.28 -4.76
C VAL A 125 -10.64 -12.77 -3.85
N THR A 126 -11.69 -12.22 -4.43
CA THR A 126 -12.88 -11.80 -3.67
C THR A 126 -13.73 -13.00 -3.28
N PRO A 127 -14.62 -12.86 -2.28
CA PRO A 127 -15.59 -13.92 -1.95
C PRO A 127 -16.52 -14.28 -3.11
N SER A 128 -16.71 -13.39 -4.09
CA SER A 128 -17.49 -13.64 -5.32
C SER A 128 -16.70 -14.33 -6.43
N GLY A 129 -15.42 -14.65 -6.20
CA GLY A 129 -14.56 -15.29 -7.17
C GLY A 129 -13.87 -14.33 -8.14
N ASP A 130 -14.03 -13.02 -8.01
CA ASP A 130 -13.35 -12.06 -8.86
C ASP A 130 -11.86 -11.98 -8.51
N LEU A 131 -11.01 -11.91 -9.53
CA LEU A 131 -9.56 -11.78 -9.40
C LEU A 131 -9.13 -10.33 -9.56
N LEU A 132 -8.35 -9.83 -8.60
CA LEU A 132 -7.82 -8.47 -8.62
C LEU A 132 -6.30 -8.50 -8.40
N ALA A 133 -5.58 -7.53 -8.93
CA ALA A 133 -4.14 -7.42 -8.70
C ALA A 133 -3.80 -7.11 -7.23
N CYS A 134 -4.74 -6.53 -6.47
CA CYS A 134 -4.54 -6.12 -5.09
C CYS A 134 -5.88 -5.90 -4.39
N GLU A 135 -5.93 -6.10 -3.08
CA GLU A 135 -7.08 -5.82 -2.22
C GLU A 135 -7.40 -4.31 -2.08
N ARG A 136 -6.50 -3.44 -2.52
CA ARG A 136 -6.61 -1.97 -2.38
C ARG A 136 -7.19 -1.27 -3.60
N ILE A 137 -7.45 -2.00 -4.67
CA ILE A 137 -8.02 -1.44 -5.90
C ILE A 137 -9.52 -1.67 -5.98
N GLY A 138 -10.22 -0.81 -6.71
CA GLY A 138 -11.66 -0.94 -6.88
C GLY A 138 -12.07 -2.18 -7.66
N PHE A 139 -13.26 -2.71 -7.37
CA PHE A 139 -13.79 -3.92 -8.03
C PHE A 139 -14.07 -3.74 -9.52
N GLN A 140 -14.00 -2.52 -10.05
CA GLN A 140 -14.06 -2.27 -11.50
C GLN A 140 -12.78 -2.72 -12.26
N HIS A 141 -11.72 -3.07 -11.53
CA HIS A 141 -10.43 -3.48 -12.10
C HIS A 141 -10.20 -5.00 -12.06
N VAL A 142 -11.28 -5.76 -12.26
CA VAL A 142 -11.22 -7.23 -12.31
C VAL A 142 -10.29 -7.68 -13.44
N LEU A 143 -9.44 -8.67 -13.14
CA LEU A 143 -8.51 -9.32 -14.06
C LEU A 143 -9.08 -10.63 -14.63
N GLY A 144 -10.07 -11.19 -13.97
CA GLY A 144 -10.67 -12.46 -14.32
C GLY A 144 -11.55 -12.96 -13.19
N ARG A 145 -12.04 -14.17 -13.32
CA ARG A 145 -12.96 -14.78 -12.36
C ARG A 145 -12.68 -16.25 -12.16
N ILE A 146 -12.94 -16.72 -10.94
CA ILE A 146 -13.02 -18.14 -10.60
C ILE A 146 -14.49 -18.53 -10.56
N GLU A 147 -14.85 -19.45 -11.41
CA GLU A 147 -16.16 -20.13 -11.42
C GLU A 147 -15.92 -21.62 -11.27
N GLU A 148 -16.32 -22.46 -12.22
CA GLU A 148 -15.92 -23.87 -12.27
C GLU A 148 -14.43 -24.02 -12.64
N ALA A 149 -13.89 -23.05 -13.38
CA ALA A 149 -12.48 -22.94 -13.72
C ALA A 149 -12.01 -21.48 -13.61
N VAL A 150 -10.70 -21.28 -13.58
CA VAL A 150 -10.09 -19.95 -13.60
C VAL A 150 -10.16 -19.38 -15.01
N LYS A 151 -10.87 -18.26 -15.18
CA LYS A 151 -11.00 -17.53 -16.44
C LYS A 151 -10.17 -16.25 -16.36
N VAL A 152 -9.07 -16.22 -17.10
CA VAL A 152 -8.14 -15.07 -17.18
C VAL A 152 -7.68 -14.93 -18.62
N ASP A 153 -7.87 -13.75 -19.20
CA ASP A 153 -7.29 -13.38 -20.48
C ASP A 153 -6.06 -12.49 -20.26
N CYS A 154 -4.87 -13.10 -20.35
CA CYS A 154 -3.62 -12.38 -20.14
C CYS A 154 -3.31 -11.34 -21.22
N VAL A 155 -3.81 -11.53 -22.45
CA VAL A 155 -3.61 -10.59 -23.55
C VAL A 155 -4.46 -9.34 -23.32
N GLU A 156 -5.75 -9.52 -23.03
CA GLU A 156 -6.64 -8.40 -22.70
C GLU A 156 -6.12 -7.59 -21.50
N ILE A 157 -5.63 -8.27 -20.46
CA ILE A 157 -5.04 -7.63 -19.29
C ILE A 157 -3.81 -6.81 -19.68
N ALA A 158 -2.90 -7.39 -20.47
CA ALA A 158 -1.69 -6.70 -20.93
C ALA A 158 -2.04 -5.46 -21.75
N ASP A 159 -2.97 -5.56 -22.70
CA ASP A 159 -3.43 -4.45 -23.52
C ASP A 159 -4.07 -3.34 -22.71
N LYS A 160 -4.90 -3.72 -21.72
CA LYS A 160 -5.51 -2.78 -20.78
C LYS A 160 -4.47 -2.02 -19.97
N TYR A 161 -3.48 -2.71 -19.41
CA TYR A 161 -2.42 -2.10 -18.62
C TYR A 161 -1.51 -1.22 -19.49
N ASN A 162 -1.17 -1.66 -20.69
CA ASN A 162 -0.36 -0.88 -21.63
C ASN A 162 -1.05 0.45 -21.97
N ARG A 163 -2.35 0.44 -22.31
CA ARG A 163 -3.13 1.66 -22.55
C ARG A 163 -3.13 2.60 -21.34
N TYR A 164 -3.23 2.06 -20.13
CA TYR A 164 -3.18 2.86 -18.92
C TYR A 164 -1.80 3.48 -18.69
N TYR A 165 -0.74 2.72 -18.92
CA TYR A 165 0.63 3.21 -18.80
C TYR A 165 0.97 4.24 -19.87
N GLU A 166 0.52 4.07 -21.09
CA GLU A 166 0.69 5.07 -22.15
C GLU A 166 0.00 6.38 -21.81
N ALA A 167 -1.23 6.32 -21.31
CA ALA A 167 -1.98 7.50 -20.90
C ALA A 167 -1.29 8.26 -19.75
N ILE A 168 -0.79 7.53 -18.75
CA ILE A 168 -0.08 8.11 -17.60
C ILE A 168 1.32 8.58 -17.99
N SER A 169 2.04 7.88 -18.85
CA SER A 169 3.39 8.27 -19.28
C SER A 169 3.41 9.66 -19.86
N LYS A 170 2.42 10.00 -20.69
CA LYS A 170 2.28 11.35 -21.26
C LYS A 170 2.10 12.43 -20.19
N GLN A 171 1.35 12.12 -19.12
CA GLN A 171 1.15 13.05 -18.00
C GLN A 171 2.39 13.14 -17.11
N CYS A 172 3.15 12.05 -16.99
CA CYS A 172 4.35 11.97 -16.17
C CYS A 172 5.59 12.59 -16.83
N GLU A 173 5.56 12.87 -18.13
CA GLU A 173 6.72 13.34 -18.90
C GLU A 173 7.35 14.61 -18.31
N HIS A 174 6.53 15.49 -17.75
CA HIS A 174 6.97 16.73 -17.11
C HIS A 174 6.80 16.74 -15.58
N CYS A 175 6.48 15.59 -14.98
CA CYS A 175 6.26 15.49 -13.55
C CYS A 175 7.58 15.33 -12.80
N TYR A 176 7.84 16.22 -11.84
CA TYR A 176 9.06 16.15 -11.01
C TYR A 176 9.13 14.88 -10.14
N GLN A 177 8.00 14.23 -9.87
CA GLN A 177 7.92 12.98 -9.09
C GLN A 177 7.95 11.73 -9.95
N ALA A 178 7.99 11.83 -11.27
CA ALA A 178 7.83 10.68 -12.17
C ALA A 178 8.76 9.50 -11.83
N ASP A 179 10.02 9.80 -11.50
CA ASP A 179 11.03 8.78 -11.16
C ASP A 179 10.76 8.03 -9.85
N PHE A 180 9.96 8.61 -8.96
CA PHE A 180 9.77 8.14 -7.59
C PHE A 180 8.31 8.07 -7.19
N CYS A 181 7.40 8.19 -8.14
CA CYS A 181 5.97 8.23 -7.90
C CYS A 181 5.50 6.98 -7.13
N PRO A 182 5.03 7.12 -5.89
CA PRO A 182 4.52 6.00 -5.10
C PRO A 182 3.07 5.67 -5.42
N HIS A 183 2.40 6.53 -6.19
CA HIS A 183 0.97 6.42 -6.42
C HIS A 183 0.63 5.23 -7.31
N CYS A 184 -0.45 4.54 -6.95
CA CYS A 184 -0.99 3.47 -7.77
C CYS A 184 -1.99 4.05 -8.77
N LEU A 185 -1.83 3.75 -10.07
CA LEU A 185 -2.71 4.26 -11.11
C LEU A 185 -4.20 3.92 -10.90
N PHE A 186 -4.50 2.83 -10.20
CA PHE A 186 -5.88 2.44 -9.86
C PHE A 186 -6.50 3.28 -8.73
N GLN A 187 -5.74 4.17 -8.13
CA GLN A 187 -6.21 5.16 -7.15
C GLN A 187 -6.41 6.55 -7.80
N PHE A 188 -6.04 6.69 -9.07
CA PHE A 188 -6.32 7.90 -9.84
C PHE A 188 -7.78 7.94 -10.27
N ASP A 189 -8.25 9.13 -10.64
CA ASP A 189 -9.52 9.27 -11.30
C ASP A 189 -9.46 8.71 -12.73
N PHE A 190 -10.59 8.22 -13.21
CA PHE A 190 -10.70 7.69 -14.56
C PHE A 190 -11.64 8.57 -15.38
N LYS A 191 -11.12 9.17 -16.45
CA LYS A 191 -11.88 9.99 -17.41
C LYS A 191 -11.83 9.29 -18.79
N GLY A 192 -13.00 9.00 -19.33
CA GLY A 192 -13.07 8.26 -20.61
C GLY A 192 -12.43 6.87 -20.58
N GLY A 193 -12.41 6.22 -19.41
CA GLY A 193 -11.81 4.88 -19.23
C GLY A 193 -10.29 4.87 -19.06
N LEU A 194 -9.64 6.04 -19.02
CA LEU A 194 -8.19 6.18 -18.85
C LEU A 194 -7.88 6.87 -17.51
N PRO A 195 -6.77 6.51 -16.85
CA PRO A 195 -6.36 7.13 -15.60
C PRO A 195 -5.88 8.57 -15.81
N VAL A 196 -6.24 9.45 -14.89
CA VAL A 196 -5.83 10.86 -14.87
C VAL A 196 -5.21 11.17 -13.52
N CYS A 197 -3.99 11.69 -13.54
CA CYS A 197 -3.29 12.16 -12.35
C CYS A 197 -3.61 13.65 -12.14
N GLU A 198 -4.12 14.00 -10.97
CA GLU A 198 -4.45 15.38 -10.60
C GLU A 198 -3.45 15.96 -9.57
N VAL A 199 -2.21 15.45 -9.55
CA VAL A 199 -1.13 15.92 -8.67
C VAL A 199 -0.41 17.12 -9.30
#